data_cd61a65f35da9e53260f2dd5c41d3c07
#
_entry.id   cd61a65f35da9e53260f2dd5c41d3c07
#
_cell.length_a   1.000
_cell.length_b   1.000
_cell.length_c   1.000
_cell.angle_alpha   90.00
_cell.angle_beta   90.00
_cell.angle_gamma   90.00
#
_symmetry.space_group_name_H-M   'P 1'
#
loop_
_entity.id
_entity.type
_entity.pdbx_description
1 polymer ?
#
loop_
_entity_poly.entity_id
_entity_poly.type
_entity_poly.pdbx_seq_one_letter_code
_entity_poly.pdbx_strand_id
1 'polypeptide(L)'
;MLQIALYLSCGATACYLWGRRIKGKADSFNSITRVADIKCLDDLLKEKASNLLVVLSGNVASATPFNCKPDNDSSSGDVFEAKFEMEYETKKDDDGGLIHKSHNFLLQINETPWYLEDGTGLVKVVRAELADGYVDTMKPQFDMLSMSEIFQRFENPQEGSKVICRCALDTGTSLTIVGEAARDEAGTLSIQNPKEQSFMIFSGEGSFDKMVANLKSNSEFYFFYSKIFGTIAFAIVVFKSVSFIRRVLRERAENADSDDEETP
;
A
#
# COMPACT_ATOMS: atom_id res chain seq x y z
N MET A 1 19.99 -33.83 -2.18
CA MET A 1 19.72 -33.35 -3.55
C MET A 1 18.22 -33.36 -3.89
N LEU A 2 17.49 -34.49 -3.72
CA LEU A 2 16.05 -34.55 -4.00
C LEU A 2 15.24 -33.62 -3.07
N GLN A 3 15.63 -33.52 -1.80
CA GLN A 3 15.03 -32.58 -0.85
C GLN A 3 15.21 -31.11 -1.27
N ILE A 4 16.37 -30.77 -1.84
CA ILE A 4 16.64 -29.42 -2.36
C ILE A 4 15.70 -29.11 -3.54
N ALA A 5 15.52 -30.08 -4.46
CA ALA A 5 14.60 -29.92 -5.58
C ALA A 5 13.14 -29.71 -5.08
N LEU A 6 12.75 -30.42 -4.01
CA LEU A 6 11.43 -30.26 -3.40
C LEU A 6 11.25 -28.84 -2.81
N TYR A 7 12.23 -28.36 -2.03
CA TYR A 7 12.16 -26.99 -1.47
C TYR A 7 12.13 -25.92 -2.57
N LEU A 8 12.93 -26.07 -3.61
CA LEU A 8 12.93 -25.15 -4.75
C LEU A 8 11.60 -25.18 -5.50
N SER A 9 10.99 -26.36 -5.69
CA SER A 9 9.67 -26.47 -6.31
C SER A 9 8.57 -25.81 -5.47
N CYS A 10 8.61 -25.99 -4.16
CA CYS A 10 7.69 -25.31 -3.23
C CYS A 10 7.88 -23.78 -3.29
N GLY A 11 9.13 -23.32 -3.29
CA GLY A 11 9.46 -21.90 -3.42
C GLY A 11 9.00 -21.32 -4.76
N ALA A 12 9.21 -22.03 -5.86
CA ALA A 12 8.74 -21.65 -7.18
C ALA A 12 7.20 -21.50 -7.23
N THR A 13 6.50 -22.47 -6.66
CA THR A 13 5.03 -22.44 -6.60
C THR A 13 4.53 -21.28 -5.73
N ALA A 14 5.12 -21.06 -4.56
CA ALA A 14 4.77 -19.94 -3.69
C ALA A 14 4.98 -18.59 -4.40
N CYS A 15 6.13 -18.37 -5.03
CA CYS A 15 6.41 -17.17 -5.82
C CYS A 15 5.42 -17.00 -6.97
N TYR A 16 5.06 -18.06 -7.68
CA TYR A 16 4.08 -18.00 -8.77
C TYR A 16 2.69 -17.58 -8.27
N LEU A 17 2.20 -18.20 -7.20
CA LEU A 17 0.89 -17.88 -6.63
C LEU A 17 0.84 -16.45 -6.11
N TRP A 18 1.91 -16.00 -5.45
CA TRP A 18 2.02 -14.63 -4.94
C TRP A 18 2.06 -13.61 -6.08
N GLY A 19 2.88 -13.87 -7.10
CA GLY A 19 2.95 -13.03 -8.31
C GLY A 19 1.61 -12.94 -9.02
N ARG A 20 0.88 -14.06 -9.15
CA ARG A 20 -0.47 -14.10 -9.73
C ARG A 20 -1.47 -13.25 -8.94
N ARG A 21 -1.42 -13.33 -7.60
CA ARG A 21 -2.28 -12.53 -6.72
C ARG A 21 -2.02 -11.03 -6.87
N ILE A 22 -0.73 -10.63 -6.86
CA ILE A 22 -0.35 -9.22 -7.04
C ILE A 22 -0.76 -8.72 -8.42
N LYS A 23 -0.54 -9.52 -9.47
CA LYS A 23 -0.97 -9.19 -10.83
C LYS A 23 -2.47 -8.98 -10.91
N GLY A 24 -3.27 -9.89 -10.35
CA GLY A 24 -4.72 -9.74 -10.33
C GLY A 24 -5.18 -8.46 -9.64
N LYS A 25 -4.53 -8.07 -8.53
CA LYS A 25 -4.78 -6.79 -7.85
C LYS A 25 -4.40 -5.59 -8.73
N ALA A 26 -3.24 -5.65 -9.39
CA ALA A 26 -2.80 -4.59 -10.30
C ALA A 26 -3.73 -4.44 -11.51
N ASP A 27 -4.20 -5.54 -12.09
CA ASP A 27 -5.11 -5.54 -13.22
C ASP A 27 -6.49 -4.99 -12.81
N SER A 28 -6.99 -5.35 -11.61
CA SER A 28 -8.21 -4.78 -11.04
C SER A 28 -8.10 -3.25 -10.86
N PHE A 29 -7.01 -2.77 -10.29
CA PHE A 29 -6.79 -1.31 -10.15
C PHE A 29 -6.59 -0.62 -11.49
N ASN A 30 -5.99 -1.29 -12.46
CA ASN A 30 -5.81 -0.74 -13.80
C ASN A 30 -7.14 -0.59 -14.56
N SER A 31 -8.15 -1.37 -14.22
CA SER A 31 -9.49 -1.31 -14.83
C SER A 31 -10.37 -0.18 -14.28
N ILE A 32 -9.97 0.49 -13.18
CA ILE A 32 -10.74 1.61 -12.62
C ILE A 32 -10.70 2.78 -13.59
N THR A 33 -11.86 3.41 -13.78
CA THR A 33 -12.03 4.55 -14.69
C THR A 33 -11.24 5.75 -14.17
N ARG A 34 -10.26 6.20 -14.95
CA ARG A 34 -9.53 7.45 -14.68
C ARG A 34 -10.29 8.61 -15.29
N VAL A 35 -10.59 9.59 -14.47
CA VAL A 35 -11.30 10.79 -14.88
C VAL A 35 -10.29 11.91 -15.05
N ALA A 36 -10.27 12.52 -16.21
CA ALA A 36 -9.31 13.57 -16.54
C ALA A 36 -9.62 14.88 -15.78
N ASP A 37 -10.91 15.21 -15.67
CA ASP A 37 -11.37 16.40 -14.96
C ASP A 37 -12.78 16.18 -14.36
N ILE A 38 -13.17 17.05 -13.42
CA ILE A 38 -14.45 16.95 -12.69
C ILE A 38 -15.64 17.16 -13.64
N LYS A 39 -15.48 17.95 -14.67
CA LYS A 39 -16.52 18.16 -15.67
C LYS A 39 -16.81 16.87 -16.44
N CYS A 40 -15.78 16.14 -16.86
CA CYS A 40 -15.93 14.83 -17.47
C CYS A 40 -16.63 13.82 -16.54
N LEU A 41 -16.33 13.87 -15.22
CA LEU A 41 -17.03 13.05 -14.23
C LEU A 41 -18.52 13.35 -14.19
N ASP A 42 -18.88 14.62 -14.20
CA ASP A 42 -20.28 15.06 -14.21
C ASP A 42 -21.05 14.53 -15.42
N ASP A 43 -20.44 14.59 -16.59
CA ASP A 43 -21.03 14.09 -17.84
C ASP A 43 -21.15 12.55 -17.83
N LEU A 44 -20.14 11.83 -17.33
CA LEU A 44 -20.19 10.36 -17.18
C LEU A 44 -21.29 9.90 -16.22
N LEU A 45 -21.52 10.61 -15.11
CA LEU A 45 -22.58 10.28 -14.16
C LEU A 45 -23.98 10.61 -14.68
N LYS A 46 -24.12 11.61 -15.55
CA LYS A 46 -25.37 11.89 -16.25
C LYS A 46 -25.74 10.78 -17.22
N GLU A 47 -24.73 10.24 -17.93
CA GLU A 47 -24.95 9.20 -18.94
C GLU A 47 -25.27 7.85 -18.31
N LYS A 48 -24.54 7.46 -17.26
CA LYS A 48 -24.63 6.10 -16.68
C LYS A 48 -25.70 5.93 -15.60
N ALA A 49 -26.27 7.02 -15.07
CA ALA A 49 -27.30 7.03 -14.02
C ALA A 49 -27.01 6.08 -12.81
N SER A 50 -25.74 5.74 -12.56
CA SER A 50 -25.31 4.83 -11.50
C SER A 50 -24.00 5.32 -10.91
N ASN A 51 -23.74 4.94 -9.67
CA ASN A 51 -22.47 5.19 -9.00
C ASN A 51 -21.32 4.56 -9.80
N LEU A 52 -20.22 5.27 -9.92
CA LEU A 52 -19.07 4.85 -10.72
C LEU A 52 -17.81 4.88 -9.85
N LEU A 53 -17.07 3.76 -9.88
CA LEU A 53 -15.74 3.72 -9.27
C LEU A 53 -14.74 4.47 -10.16
N VAL A 54 -14.10 5.49 -9.59
CA VAL A 54 -13.22 6.40 -10.33
C VAL A 54 -11.92 6.69 -9.62
N VAL A 55 -10.92 7.08 -10.39
CA VAL A 55 -9.71 7.76 -9.93
C VAL A 55 -9.83 9.22 -10.34
N LEU A 56 -9.75 10.13 -9.37
CA LEU A 56 -9.85 11.55 -9.58
C LEU A 56 -8.71 12.27 -8.85
N SER A 57 -8.07 13.22 -9.51
CA SER A 57 -7.04 14.09 -8.92
C SER A 57 -7.53 15.52 -8.84
N GLY A 58 -7.10 16.24 -7.81
CA GLY A 58 -7.44 17.65 -7.62
C GLY A 58 -6.77 18.22 -6.37
N ASN A 59 -7.03 19.49 -6.11
CA ASN A 59 -6.55 20.18 -4.93
C ASN A 59 -7.64 20.25 -3.86
N VAL A 60 -7.25 20.17 -2.61
CA VAL A 60 -8.17 20.33 -1.47
C VAL A 60 -8.69 21.75 -1.42
N ALA A 61 -10.01 21.90 -1.40
CA ALA A 61 -10.72 23.17 -1.25
C ALA A 61 -11.80 23.10 -0.18
N SER A 62 -12.07 24.21 0.49
CA SER A 62 -13.19 24.35 1.44
C SER A 62 -13.74 25.76 1.41
N ALA A 63 -15.05 25.89 1.59
CA ALA A 63 -15.70 27.18 1.75
C ALA A 63 -15.47 27.79 3.15
N THR A 64 -15.17 26.95 4.13
CA THR A 64 -15.00 27.34 5.53
C THR A 64 -13.75 26.70 6.15
N PRO A 65 -12.55 26.95 5.57
CA PRO A 65 -11.32 26.45 6.18
C PRO A 65 -11.09 27.13 7.52
N PHE A 66 -10.39 26.45 8.44
CA PHE A 66 -10.01 27.01 9.72
C PHE A 66 -8.51 27.13 9.84
N ASN A 67 -8.03 28.04 10.65
CA ASN A 67 -6.59 28.23 10.88
C ASN A 67 -6.21 27.63 12.23
N CYS A 68 -5.35 26.63 12.19
CA CYS A 68 -4.78 26.02 13.39
C CYS A 68 -3.37 26.55 13.71
N LYS A 69 -2.75 27.29 12.79
CA LYS A 69 -1.39 27.81 12.97
C LYS A 69 -1.43 29.10 13.79
N PRO A 70 -0.58 29.22 14.84
CA PRO A 70 -0.47 30.47 15.61
C PRO A 70 0.15 31.62 14.81
N ASP A 71 0.88 31.33 13.74
CA ASP A 71 1.49 32.34 12.89
C ASP A 71 0.56 32.71 11.71
N ASN A 72 0.18 33.97 11.62
CA ASN A 72 -0.69 34.56 10.62
C ASN A 72 -0.14 34.54 9.17
N ASP A 73 0.90 33.76 8.88
CA ASP A 73 1.66 33.86 7.64
C ASP A 73 1.30 32.78 6.59
N SER A 74 0.26 31.97 6.79
CA SER A 74 -0.16 31.04 5.76
C SER A 74 -1.48 31.43 5.12
N SER A 75 -1.44 31.67 3.80
CA SER A 75 -2.59 31.93 2.93
C SER A 75 -3.51 30.72 2.74
N SER A 76 -3.14 29.55 3.29
CA SER A 76 -3.90 28.29 3.24
C SER A 76 -4.49 27.99 4.60
N GLY A 77 -5.81 27.75 4.67
CA GLY A 77 -6.47 27.24 5.87
C GLY A 77 -6.47 25.72 5.90
N ASP A 78 -6.73 25.15 7.08
CA ASP A 78 -6.81 23.71 7.29
C ASP A 78 -8.27 23.24 7.09
N VAL A 79 -8.46 22.05 6.57
CA VAL A 79 -9.77 21.41 6.42
C VAL A 79 -9.96 20.24 7.39
N PHE A 80 -8.85 19.67 7.86
CA PHE A 80 -8.82 18.63 8.87
C PHE A 80 -7.63 18.84 9.79
N GLU A 81 -7.84 18.61 11.09
CA GLU A 81 -6.79 18.61 12.10
C GLU A 81 -7.04 17.48 13.10
N ALA A 82 -6.00 16.71 13.37
CA ALA A 82 -5.99 15.76 14.49
C ALA A 82 -4.82 16.07 15.41
N LYS A 83 -5.09 16.22 16.71
CA LYS A 83 -4.07 16.40 17.75
C LYS A 83 -3.87 15.11 18.50
N PHE A 84 -2.61 14.72 18.63
CA PHE A 84 -2.18 13.54 19.37
C PHE A 84 -1.19 13.94 20.46
N GLU A 85 -1.32 13.32 21.61
CA GLU A 85 -0.30 13.33 22.66
C GLU A 85 0.50 12.03 22.54
N MET A 86 1.81 12.13 22.35
CA MET A 86 2.73 10.99 22.41
C MET A 86 3.42 11.00 23.76
N GLU A 87 3.20 9.95 24.53
CA GLU A 87 3.85 9.72 25.83
C GLU A 87 4.91 8.63 25.67
N TYR A 88 6.11 8.91 26.14
CA TYR A 88 7.24 7.96 26.10
C TYR A 88 7.39 7.25 27.43
N GLU A 89 7.37 5.93 27.41
CA GLU A 89 7.62 5.06 28.56
C GLU A 89 8.88 4.23 28.33
N THR A 90 9.80 4.26 29.29
CA THR A 90 10.99 3.43 29.28
C THR A 90 10.82 2.27 30.26
N LYS A 91 10.81 1.04 29.76
CA LYS A 91 10.77 -0.17 30.59
C LYS A 91 12.08 -0.92 30.49
N LYS A 92 12.50 -1.54 31.60
CA LYS A 92 13.59 -2.52 31.61
C LYS A 92 13.04 -3.87 31.18
N ASP A 93 13.71 -4.51 30.23
CA ASP A 93 13.48 -5.89 29.87
C ASP A 93 14.02 -6.84 30.93
N ASP A 94 13.57 -8.10 30.90
CA ASP A 94 14.02 -9.16 31.82
C ASP A 94 15.54 -9.41 31.75
N ASP A 95 16.16 -9.08 30.60
CA ASP A 95 17.62 -9.14 30.39
C ASP A 95 18.36 -7.85 30.76
N GLY A 96 17.69 -6.86 31.36
CA GLY A 96 18.26 -5.56 31.77
C GLY A 96 18.42 -4.54 30.65
N GLY A 97 17.93 -4.83 29.45
CA GLY A 97 17.84 -3.88 28.31
C GLY A 97 16.77 -2.84 28.53
N LEU A 98 16.95 -1.63 27.94
CA LEU A 98 15.95 -0.57 27.96
C LEU A 98 15.06 -0.71 26.72
N ILE A 99 13.76 -0.91 26.93
CA ILE A 99 12.74 -0.89 25.88
C ILE A 99 12.00 0.43 25.96
N HIS A 100 12.05 1.20 24.88
CA HIS A 100 11.26 2.43 24.74
C HIS A 100 9.92 2.10 24.09
N LYS A 101 8.83 2.47 24.74
CA LYS A 101 7.46 2.38 24.23
C LYS A 101 6.89 3.78 24.10
N SER A 102 6.15 4.02 23.01
CA SER A 102 5.37 5.23 22.85
C SER A 102 3.88 4.89 22.83
N HIS A 103 3.08 5.68 23.52
CA HIS A 103 1.64 5.61 23.51
C HIS A 103 1.10 6.89 22.87
N ASN A 104 0.22 6.73 21.90
CA ASN A 104 -0.40 7.85 21.20
C ASN A 104 -1.84 7.99 21.68
N PHE A 105 -2.18 9.14 22.22
CA PHE A 105 -3.53 9.47 22.66
C PHE A 105 -4.10 10.54 21.72
N LEU A 106 -5.21 10.25 21.06
CA LEU A 106 -5.94 11.23 20.29
C LEU A 106 -6.63 12.21 21.25
N LEU A 107 -6.28 13.50 21.15
CA LEU A 107 -6.83 14.55 22.00
C LEU A 107 -8.04 15.23 21.38
N GLN A 108 -7.96 15.54 20.10
CA GLN A 108 -8.95 16.35 19.40
C GLN A 108 -8.95 16.06 17.91
N ILE A 109 -10.14 16.10 17.29
CA ILE A 109 -10.33 16.13 15.85
C ILE A 109 -11.18 17.36 15.52
N ASN A 110 -10.73 18.15 14.55
CA ASN A 110 -11.49 19.22 13.92
C ASN A 110 -11.60 18.91 12.43
N GLU A 111 -12.78 18.97 11.87
CA GLU A 111 -13.02 18.74 10.45
C GLU A 111 -14.07 19.71 9.93
N THR A 112 -13.88 20.18 8.71
CA THR A 112 -14.85 20.98 7.95
C THR A 112 -15.17 20.29 6.64
N PRO A 113 -16.35 20.49 6.05
CA PRO A 113 -16.64 19.97 4.72
C PRO A 113 -15.63 20.47 3.70
N TRP A 114 -15.08 19.54 2.92
CA TRP A 114 -14.08 19.85 1.94
C TRP A 114 -14.36 19.15 0.60
N TYR A 115 -13.70 19.63 -0.44
CA TYR A 115 -13.92 19.27 -1.82
C TYR A 115 -12.58 19.03 -2.51
N LEU A 116 -12.58 18.24 -3.58
CA LEU A 116 -11.54 18.28 -4.60
C LEU A 116 -11.93 19.31 -5.66
N GLU A 117 -10.97 20.13 -6.06
CA GLU A 117 -11.06 21.14 -7.09
C GLU A 117 -9.96 20.94 -8.12
N ASP A 118 -10.28 21.00 -9.40
CA ASP A 118 -9.32 20.90 -10.51
C ASP A 118 -9.40 22.08 -11.49
N GLY A 119 -10.14 23.13 -11.13
CA GLY A 119 -10.41 24.30 -11.97
C GLY A 119 -11.57 24.12 -12.95
N THR A 120 -12.10 22.89 -13.13
CA THR A 120 -13.27 22.62 -13.96
C THR A 120 -14.56 22.42 -13.15
N GLY A 121 -14.42 22.07 -11.86
CA GLY A 121 -15.51 21.82 -10.95
C GLY A 121 -15.09 21.50 -9.53
N LEU A 122 -16.06 21.09 -8.72
CA LEU A 122 -15.90 20.70 -7.32
C LEU A 122 -16.57 19.35 -7.07
N VAL A 123 -15.89 18.46 -6.36
CA VAL A 123 -16.44 17.18 -5.88
C VAL A 123 -16.31 17.11 -4.37
N LYS A 124 -17.43 16.94 -3.66
CA LYS A 124 -17.44 16.77 -2.22
C LYS A 124 -16.82 15.43 -1.82
N VAL A 125 -15.88 15.44 -0.89
CA VAL A 125 -15.32 14.21 -0.33
C VAL A 125 -16.10 13.87 0.94
N VAL A 126 -16.59 12.62 0.99
CA VAL A 126 -17.45 12.16 2.09
C VAL A 126 -16.75 11.03 2.83
N ARG A 127 -16.59 11.20 4.15
CA ARG A 127 -15.99 10.21 5.06
C ARG A 127 -14.58 9.81 4.63
N ALA A 128 -13.74 10.81 4.35
CA ALA A 128 -12.35 10.62 3.97
C ALA A 128 -11.52 9.83 5.01
N GLU A 129 -11.92 9.90 6.27
CA GLU A 129 -11.31 9.16 7.38
C GLU A 129 -11.36 7.64 7.22
N LEU A 130 -12.23 7.13 6.36
CA LEU A 130 -12.31 5.70 6.02
C LEU A 130 -11.35 5.28 4.91
N ALA A 131 -10.67 6.23 4.29
CA ALA A 131 -9.80 5.94 3.16
C ALA A 131 -8.41 5.47 3.62
N ASP A 132 -7.94 4.39 2.99
CA ASP A 132 -6.55 3.96 3.12
C ASP A 132 -5.61 5.07 2.60
N GLY A 133 -4.60 5.41 3.40
CA GLY A 133 -3.62 6.45 3.06
C GLY A 133 -4.05 7.88 3.41
N TYR A 134 -5.26 8.11 3.97
CA TYR A 134 -5.70 9.46 4.34
C TYR A 134 -4.75 10.14 5.32
N VAL A 135 -4.33 9.43 6.37
CA VAL A 135 -3.39 9.95 7.36
C VAL A 135 -2.02 10.27 6.74
N ASP A 136 -1.60 9.48 5.75
CA ASP A 136 -0.32 9.66 5.07
C ASP A 136 -0.28 10.94 4.20
N THR A 137 -1.45 11.51 3.89
CA THR A 137 -1.56 12.78 3.13
C THR A 137 -1.42 14.00 4.01
N MET A 138 -1.53 13.83 5.32
CA MET A 138 -1.45 14.92 6.28
C MET A 138 -0.01 15.29 6.58
N LYS A 139 0.23 16.56 6.81
CA LYS A 139 1.54 17.05 7.23
C LYS A 139 1.63 17.01 8.76
N PRO A 140 2.54 16.23 9.34
CA PRO A 140 2.78 16.29 10.77
C PRO A 140 3.38 17.65 11.13
N GLN A 141 2.81 18.29 12.13
CA GLN A 141 3.31 19.53 12.74
C GLN A 141 3.51 19.28 14.22
N PHE A 142 4.67 19.67 14.72
CA PHE A 142 5.01 19.53 16.14
C PHE A 142 4.90 20.90 16.80
N ASP A 143 4.02 21.02 17.80
CA ASP A 143 3.86 22.27 18.52
C ASP A 143 5.08 22.54 19.42
N MET A 144 5.64 23.75 19.28
CA MET A 144 6.64 24.35 20.16
C MET A 144 8.02 23.69 20.30
N LEU A 145 8.35 22.69 19.48
CA LEU A 145 9.66 22.07 19.48
C LEU A 145 10.38 22.32 18.17
N SER A 146 11.67 22.72 18.25
CA SER A 146 12.51 22.71 17.07
C SER A 146 12.76 21.29 16.59
N MET A 147 13.04 21.10 15.28
CA MET A 147 13.36 19.77 14.75
C MET A 147 14.52 19.11 15.50
N SER A 148 15.50 19.89 15.99
CA SER A 148 16.61 19.39 16.81
C SER A 148 16.16 18.85 18.16
N GLU A 149 15.22 19.50 18.82
CA GLU A 149 14.66 19.04 20.10
C GLU A 149 13.79 17.78 19.91
N ILE A 150 13.07 17.71 18.79
CA ILE A 150 12.31 16.52 18.41
C ILE A 150 13.26 15.34 18.22
N PHE A 151 14.33 15.50 17.42
CA PHE A 151 15.34 14.45 17.23
C PHE A 151 16.02 14.05 18.54
N GLN A 152 16.39 14.98 19.41
CA GLN A 152 16.96 14.65 20.72
C GLN A 152 16.01 13.84 21.59
N ARG A 153 14.69 14.12 21.56
CA ARG A 153 13.70 13.36 22.31
C ARG A 153 13.45 11.98 21.71
N PHE A 154 13.56 11.82 20.39
CA PHE A 154 13.49 10.51 19.75
C PHE A 154 14.75 9.66 20.02
N GLU A 155 15.92 10.27 20.06
CA GLU A 155 17.18 9.55 20.34
C GLU A 155 17.37 9.21 21.83
N ASN A 156 16.89 10.09 22.73
CA ASN A 156 16.99 9.91 24.18
C ASN A 156 15.63 10.24 24.85
N PRO A 157 14.62 9.36 24.71
CA PRO A 157 13.32 9.59 25.32
C PRO A 157 13.43 9.57 26.83
N GLN A 158 13.13 10.70 27.49
CA GLN A 158 13.00 10.75 28.94
C GLN A 158 11.66 10.16 29.36
N GLU A 159 11.66 9.35 30.40
CA GLU A 159 10.45 8.73 30.96
C GLU A 159 9.40 9.81 31.32
N GLY A 160 8.16 9.62 30.85
CA GLY A 160 7.06 10.55 31.08
C GLY A 160 7.11 11.83 30.22
N SER A 161 8.02 11.92 29.25
CA SER A 161 8.02 13.06 28.33
C SER A 161 6.83 12.99 27.38
N LYS A 162 6.08 14.10 27.29
CA LYS A 162 4.90 14.24 26.43
C LYS A 162 5.24 15.16 25.27
N VAL A 163 4.86 14.73 24.07
CA VAL A 163 5.00 15.53 22.84
C VAL A 163 3.63 15.65 22.21
N ILE A 164 3.20 16.88 21.93
CA ILE A 164 1.97 17.10 21.18
C ILE A 164 2.33 17.17 19.70
N CYS A 165 1.77 16.25 18.95
CA CYS A 165 1.86 16.19 17.49
C CYS A 165 0.50 16.54 16.89
N ARG A 166 0.52 17.38 15.88
CA ARG A 166 -0.66 17.76 15.11
C ARG A 166 -0.48 17.26 13.66
N CYS A 167 -1.51 16.63 13.12
CA CYS A 167 -1.58 16.29 11.71
C CYS A 167 -2.70 17.12 11.08
N ALA A 168 -2.38 17.85 10.02
CA ALA A 168 -3.34 18.69 9.34
C ALA A 168 -3.36 18.47 7.83
N LEU A 169 -4.54 18.62 7.23
CA LEU A 169 -4.74 18.66 5.80
C LEU A 169 -5.06 20.10 5.39
N ASP A 170 -4.13 20.70 4.64
CA ASP A 170 -4.22 22.10 4.21
C ASP A 170 -5.00 22.21 2.89
N THR A 171 -5.71 23.32 2.70
CA THR A 171 -6.25 23.71 1.38
C THR A 171 -5.12 23.89 0.38
N GLY A 172 -5.38 23.55 -0.89
CA GLY A 172 -4.37 23.57 -1.95
C GLY A 172 -3.49 22.31 -1.99
N THR A 173 -3.64 21.39 -1.03
CA THR A 173 -2.93 20.10 -1.09
C THR A 173 -3.44 19.28 -2.28
N SER A 174 -2.51 18.87 -3.16
CA SER A 174 -2.86 18.00 -4.30
C SER A 174 -3.05 16.57 -3.84
N LEU A 175 -4.21 15.98 -4.17
CA LEU A 175 -4.58 14.61 -3.82
C LEU A 175 -5.08 13.85 -5.04
N THR A 176 -4.90 12.53 -5.00
CA THR A 176 -5.56 11.57 -5.90
C THR A 176 -6.44 10.65 -5.06
N ILE A 177 -7.72 10.59 -5.38
CA ILE A 177 -8.71 9.77 -4.66
C ILE A 177 -9.24 8.67 -5.56
N VAL A 178 -9.30 7.46 -5.01
CA VAL A 178 -9.97 6.29 -5.60
C VAL A 178 -11.21 6.01 -4.78
N GLY A 179 -12.38 6.27 -5.35
CA GLY A 179 -13.65 6.15 -4.63
C GLY A 179 -14.84 5.99 -5.56
N GLU A 180 -15.99 5.78 -4.96
CA GLU A 180 -17.27 5.73 -5.67
C GLU A 180 -17.82 7.14 -5.85
N ALA A 181 -17.86 7.60 -7.09
CA ALA A 181 -18.49 8.87 -7.42
C ALA A 181 -20.00 8.70 -7.53
N ALA A 182 -20.72 9.61 -6.90
CA ALA A 182 -22.17 9.63 -6.87
C ALA A 182 -22.68 11.08 -7.04
N ARG A 183 -23.94 11.20 -7.42
CA ARG A 183 -24.66 12.47 -7.38
C ARG A 183 -25.75 12.38 -6.33
N ASP A 184 -25.82 13.35 -5.43
CA ASP A 184 -26.89 13.44 -4.45
C ASP A 184 -28.22 13.96 -5.08
N GLU A 185 -29.30 13.92 -4.32
CA GLU A 185 -30.62 14.38 -4.75
C GLU A 185 -30.62 15.87 -5.12
N ALA A 186 -29.72 16.66 -4.57
CA ALA A 186 -29.55 18.08 -4.90
C ALA A 186 -28.69 18.30 -6.15
N GLY A 187 -28.15 17.22 -6.76
CA GLY A 187 -27.32 17.30 -7.95
C GLY A 187 -25.82 17.55 -7.65
N THR A 188 -25.41 17.55 -6.37
CA THR A 188 -24.02 17.76 -5.98
C THR A 188 -23.19 16.49 -6.24
N LEU A 189 -22.02 16.67 -6.86
CA LEU A 189 -21.08 15.58 -7.04
C LEU A 189 -20.38 15.23 -5.72
N SER A 190 -20.32 13.95 -5.41
CA SER A 190 -19.60 13.45 -4.23
C SER A 190 -18.77 12.22 -4.57
N ILE A 191 -17.67 12.04 -3.85
CA ILE A 191 -16.86 10.83 -3.85
C ILE A 191 -16.86 10.24 -2.45
N GLN A 192 -17.11 8.94 -2.36
CA GLN A 192 -17.33 8.24 -1.10
C GLN A 192 -16.72 6.84 -1.09
N ASN A 193 -16.78 6.19 0.06
CA ASN A 193 -16.29 4.82 0.22
C ASN A 193 -17.05 3.84 -0.68
N PRO A 194 -16.37 3.13 -1.60
CA PRO A 194 -16.98 2.13 -2.47
C PRO A 194 -17.46 0.90 -1.68
N LYS A 195 -18.50 0.23 -2.18
CA LYS A 195 -19.04 -0.98 -1.54
C LYS A 195 -18.15 -2.21 -1.72
N GLU A 196 -17.44 -2.31 -2.85
CA GLU A 196 -16.75 -3.55 -3.26
C GLU A 196 -15.23 -3.42 -3.33
N GLN A 197 -14.68 -2.21 -3.25
CA GLN A 197 -13.25 -1.94 -3.35
C GLN A 197 -12.77 -1.00 -2.24
N SER A 198 -11.45 -0.92 -2.06
CA SER A 198 -10.87 -0.02 -1.06
C SER A 198 -11.05 1.44 -1.48
N PHE A 199 -11.49 2.26 -0.54
CA PHE A 199 -11.42 3.71 -0.62
C PHE A 199 -9.98 4.12 -0.35
N MET A 200 -9.33 4.85 -1.26
CA MET A 200 -7.91 5.19 -1.13
C MET A 200 -7.66 6.64 -1.45
N ILE A 201 -6.74 7.27 -0.72
CA ILE A 201 -6.27 8.63 -0.94
C ILE A 201 -4.75 8.65 -1.00
N PHE A 202 -4.20 9.37 -1.97
CA PHE A 202 -2.77 9.50 -2.22
C PHE A 202 -2.38 10.96 -2.32
N SER A 203 -1.17 11.31 -1.84
CA SER A 203 -0.61 12.64 -2.04
C SER A 203 -0.10 12.82 -3.47
N GLY A 204 -0.53 13.89 -4.11
CA GLY A 204 -0.08 14.31 -5.44
C GLY A 204 -0.75 13.57 -6.60
N GLU A 205 -0.68 14.22 -7.76
CA GLU A 205 -1.18 13.69 -9.02
C GLU A 205 -0.33 12.50 -9.51
N GLY A 206 -1.00 11.51 -10.13
CA GLY A 206 -0.34 10.32 -10.69
C GLY A 206 0.21 9.33 -9.66
N SER A 207 0.01 9.56 -8.36
CA SER A 207 0.50 8.66 -7.30
C SER A 207 -0.16 7.29 -7.35
N PHE A 208 -1.43 7.23 -7.70
CA PHE A 208 -2.15 5.97 -7.94
C PHE A 208 -1.54 5.16 -9.09
N ASP A 209 -1.22 5.81 -10.22
CA ASP A 209 -0.61 5.12 -11.37
C ASP A 209 0.80 4.60 -11.06
N LYS A 210 1.57 5.34 -10.27
CA LYS A 210 2.87 4.86 -9.75
C LYS A 210 2.68 3.63 -8.86
N MET A 211 1.68 3.61 -8.00
CA MET A 211 1.36 2.45 -7.16
C MET A 211 0.97 1.24 -8.02
N VAL A 212 0.12 1.41 -9.05
CA VAL A 212 -0.26 0.34 -9.98
C VAL A 212 0.96 -0.17 -10.76
N ALA A 213 1.83 0.73 -11.24
CA ALA A 213 3.07 0.36 -11.92
C ALA A 213 4.01 -0.46 -11.02
N ASN A 214 4.16 -0.06 -9.76
CA ASN A 214 4.95 -0.80 -8.77
C ASN A 214 4.36 -2.20 -8.50
N LEU A 215 3.05 -2.34 -8.41
CA LEU A 215 2.40 -3.65 -8.27
C LEU A 215 2.68 -4.55 -9.48
N LYS A 216 2.62 -4.01 -10.71
CA LYS A 216 2.99 -4.76 -11.93
C LYS A 216 4.44 -5.21 -11.90
N SER A 217 5.37 -4.31 -11.62
CA SER A 217 6.80 -4.60 -11.50
C SER A 217 7.07 -5.68 -10.44
N ASN A 218 6.46 -5.56 -9.26
CA ASN A 218 6.59 -6.56 -8.21
C ASN A 218 6.06 -7.93 -8.66
N SER A 219 4.94 -7.99 -9.39
CA SER A 219 4.41 -9.25 -9.89
C SER A 219 5.38 -9.93 -10.88
N GLU A 220 6.00 -9.15 -11.77
CA GLU A 220 7.01 -9.65 -12.72
C GLU A 220 8.25 -10.18 -12.00
N PHE A 221 8.68 -9.51 -10.94
CA PHE A 221 9.77 -9.97 -10.09
C PHE A 221 9.47 -11.35 -9.49
N TYR A 222 8.29 -11.57 -8.92
CA TYR A 222 7.90 -12.86 -8.39
C TYR A 222 7.82 -13.94 -9.46
N PHE A 223 7.32 -13.64 -10.66
CA PHE A 223 7.32 -14.58 -11.77
C PHE A 223 8.73 -14.92 -12.25
N PHE A 224 9.65 -13.96 -12.25
CA PHE A 224 11.05 -14.21 -12.60
C PHE A 224 11.70 -15.18 -11.62
N TYR A 225 11.56 -14.99 -10.30
CA TYR A 225 12.08 -15.92 -9.32
C TYR A 225 11.42 -17.29 -9.37
N SER A 226 10.12 -17.35 -9.63
CA SER A 226 9.42 -18.62 -9.84
C SER A 226 10.02 -19.41 -11.00
N LYS A 227 10.34 -18.77 -12.12
CA LYS A 227 10.99 -19.40 -13.26
C LYS A 227 12.40 -19.92 -12.90
N ILE A 228 13.21 -19.11 -12.20
CA ILE A 228 14.56 -19.52 -11.78
C ILE A 228 14.49 -20.76 -10.88
N PHE A 229 13.71 -20.71 -9.80
CA PHE A 229 13.60 -21.83 -8.87
C PHE A 229 13.03 -23.07 -9.54
N GLY A 230 12.02 -22.90 -10.42
CA GLY A 230 11.45 -24.00 -11.19
C GLY A 230 12.44 -24.66 -12.13
N THR A 231 13.24 -23.87 -12.88
CA THR A 231 14.25 -24.42 -13.80
C THR A 231 15.36 -25.16 -13.07
N ILE A 232 15.85 -24.63 -11.94
CA ILE A 232 16.89 -25.31 -11.13
C ILE A 232 16.33 -26.61 -10.55
N ALA A 233 15.12 -26.58 -9.98
CA ALA A 233 14.46 -27.78 -9.45
C ALA A 233 14.30 -28.86 -10.52
N PHE A 234 13.81 -28.48 -11.71
CA PHE A 234 13.64 -29.37 -12.85
C PHE A 234 14.98 -29.98 -13.29
N ALA A 235 16.04 -29.17 -13.42
CA ALA A 235 17.36 -29.65 -13.79
C ALA A 235 17.90 -30.71 -12.80
N ILE A 236 17.70 -30.49 -11.50
CA ILE A 236 18.11 -31.46 -10.46
C ILE A 236 17.35 -32.78 -10.59
N VAL A 237 16.03 -32.72 -10.85
CA VAL A 237 15.19 -33.92 -11.04
C VAL A 237 15.64 -34.70 -12.26
N VAL A 238 15.82 -34.02 -13.40
CA VAL A 238 16.28 -34.65 -14.65
C VAL A 238 17.64 -35.30 -14.46
N PHE A 239 18.61 -34.61 -13.87
CA PHE A 239 19.95 -35.17 -13.61
C PHE A 239 19.89 -36.43 -12.72
N LYS A 240 19.08 -36.41 -11.69
CA LYS A 240 18.90 -37.59 -10.81
C LYS A 240 18.18 -38.74 -11.50
N SER A 241 17.18 -38.45 -12.30
CA SER A 241 16.46 -39.46 -13.10
C SER A 241 17.39 -40.16 -14.09
N VAL A 242 18.20 -39.41 -14.84
CA VAL A 242 19.20 -39.97 -15.78
C VAL A 242 20.24 -40.79 -15.03
N SER A 243 20.74 -40.33 -13.89
CA SER A 243 21.70 -41.06 -13.08
C SER A 243 21.12 -42.39 -12.54
N PHE A 244 19.85 -42.38 -12.14
CA PHE A 244 19.14 -43.57 -11.68
C PHE A 244 18.96 -44.59 -12.85
N ILE A 245 18.52 -44.12 -13.99
CA ILE A 245 18.33 -45.01 -15.17
C ILE A 245 19.67 -45.64 -15.58
N ARG A 246 20.76 -44.87 -15.63
CA ARG A 246 22.10 -45.40 -15.93
C ARG A 246 22.55 -46.46 -14.93
N ARG A 247 22.25 -46.29 -13.65
CA ARG A 247 22.57 -47.27 -12.61
C ARG A 247 21.80 -48.58 -12.81
N VAL A 248 20.46 -48.49 -13.02
CA VAL A 248 19.62 -49.66 -13.24
C VAL A 248 20.04 -50.43 -14.52
N LEU A 249 20.38 -49.74 -15.58
CA LEU A 249 20.90 -50.37 -16.82
C LEU A 249 22.22 -51.08 -16.60
N ARG A 250 23.15 -50.52 -15.80
CA ARG A 250 24.41 -51.17 -15.46
C ARG A 250 24.18 -52.42 -14.60
N GLU A 251 23.35 -52.35 -13.54
CA GLU A 251 23.01 -53.50 -12.70
C GLU A 251 22.34 -54.62 -13.49
N ARG A 252 21.52 -54.29 -14.51
CA ARG A 252 20.97 -55.33 -15.43
C ARG A 252 22.00 -55.95 -16.36
N ALA A 253 22.95 -55.17 -16.86
CA ALA A 253 24.03 -55.71 -17.71
C ALA A 253 24.96 -56.64 -16.92
N GLU A 254 25.35 -56.27 -15.68
CA GLU A 254 26.16 -57.08 -14.80
C GLU A 254 25.49 -58.41 -14.43
N ASN A 255 24.12 -58.40 -14.19
CA ASN A 255 23.38 -59.64 -13.93
C ASN A 255 23.23 -60.53 -15.16
N ALA A 256 23.14 -59.99 -16.36
CA ALA A 256 23.09 -60.77 -17.59
C ALA A 256 24.41 -61.47 -17.91
N ASP A 257 25.57 -60.82 -17.65
CA ASP A 257 26.90 -61.43 -17.84
C ASP A 257 27.17 -62.58 -16.80
N SER A 258 26.57 -62.48 -15.59
CA SER A 258 26.73 -63.56 -14.58
C SER A 258 25.86 -64.81 -14.86
N ASP A 259 24.72 -64.67 -15.54
CA ASP A 259 23.88 -65.82 -15.92
C ASP A 259 24.47 -66.60 -17.13
N ASP A 260 25.35 -65.98 -17.95
CA ASP A 260 26.02 -66.64 -19.07
C ASP A 260 27.29 -67.44 -18.63
N GLU A 261 27.86 -67.21 -17.42
CA GLU A 261 29.01 -67.98 -16.88
C GLU A 261 28.62 -69.23 -16.10
N GLU A 262 27.35 -69.46 -15.76
CA GLU A 262 26.86 -70.65 -15.00
C GLU A 262 26.28 -71.78 -15.88
N THR A 263 26.51 -71.82 -17.17
CA THR A 263 26.17 -72.98 -18.00
C THR A 263 27.39 -73.87 -18.29
N PRO A 264 27.48 -75.09 -17.70
CA PRO A 264 28.57 -76.02 -17.94
C PRO A 264 28.51 -76.67 -19.29
#